data_1495001853632d08c966e958b19ebc77
#
_entry.id   1495001853632d08c966e958b19ebc77
#
_cell.length_a   1.000
_cell.length_b   1.000
_cell.length_c   1.000
_cell.angle_alpha   90.00
_cell.angle_beta   90.00
_cell.angle_gamma   90.00
#
_symmetry.space_group_name_H-M   'P 1'
#
loop_
_entity.id
_entity.type
_entity.pdbx_description
1 polymer ?
#
loop_
_entity_poly.entity_id
_entity_poly.type
_entity_poly.pdbx_seq_one_letter_code
_entity_poly.pdbx_strand_id
1 'polypeptide(L)'
;MKGKKVLVLTLAMALWGGTMIFANSASQAIRVALNGSELSEGGIMSEGKSYLPLRQLASQMQALVLWDENGKKASIIKPNVHMFLFKPDKSTFGGVEVGKKVTFSVFAQIDTLTTDIHSFRITITDPSGKESLIQQDTMKASKDNFWFLTDDFKYSFDSAGKYSVRFSIRLAAADDWSVVSEKNLLAK
;
A
#
# COMPACT_ATOMS: atom_id res chain seq x y z
N MET A 1 73.51 -7.53 15.27
CA MET A 1 72.44 -6.66 15.82
C MET A 1 71.42 -6.11 14.80
N LYS A 2 71.78 -6.03 13.49
CA LYS A 2 70.84 -5.50 12.46
C LYS A 2 69.64 -6.45 12.17
N GLY A 3 69.83 -7.78 12.20
CA GLY A 3 68.76 -8.75 11.90
C GLY A 3 67.63 -8.80 12.94
N LYS A 4 67.95 -8.60 14.23
CA LYS A 4 66.92 -8.57 15.30
C LYS A 4 65.97 -7.35 15.20
N LYS A 5 66.51 -6.20 14.76
CA LYS A 5 65.70 -4.99 14.53
C LYS A 5 64.74 -5.08 13.36
N VAL A 6 65.17 -5.78 12.29
CA VAL A 6 64.31 -6.03 11.11
C VAL A 6 63.18 -7.00 11.47
N LEU A 7 63.49 -8.05 12.23
CA LEU A 7 62.45 -9.03 12.66
C LEU A 7 61.39 -8.37 13.56
N VAL A 8 61.77 -7.48 14.45
CA VAL A 8 60.80 -6.77 15.32
C VAL A 8 59.97 -5.79 14.52
N LEU A 9 60.53 -5.14 13.52
CA LEU A 9 59.78 -4.22 12.65
C LEU A 9 58.79 -4.91 11.76
N THR A 10 59.13 -6.09 11.22
CA THR A 10 58.18 -6.91 10.44
C THR A 10 57.05 -7.50 11.30
N LEU A 11 57.36 -7.89 12.53
CA LEU A 11 56.33 -8.37 13.45
C LEU A 11 55.37 -7.26 13.90
N ALA A 12 55.89 -6.03 14.12
CA ALA A 12 55.08 -4.87 14.43
C ALA A 12 54.17 -4.44 13.26
N MET A 13 54.66 -4.51 12.01
CA MET A 13 53.83 -4.27 10.83
C MET A 13 52.76 -5.34 10.62
N ALA A 14 53.05 -6.60 10.93
CA ALA A 14 52.05 -7.67 10.85
C ALA A 14 50.94 -7.52 11.91
N LEU A 15 51.26 -6.97 13.08
CA LEU A 15 50.25 -6.69 14.12
C LEU A 15 49.45 -5.42 13.85
N TRP A 16 49.99 -4.45 13.10
CA TRP A 16 49.24 -3.25 12.70
C TRP A 16 48.47 -3.46 11.38
N GLY A 17 48.86 -4.45 10.59
CA GLY A 17 48.15 -4.91 9.41
C GLY A 17 46.99 -5.85 9.73
N GLY A 18 46.55 -5.94 10.99
CA GLY A 18 45.32 -6.59 11.39
C GLY A 18 44.21 -5.96 10.55
N THR A 19 43.82 -6.67 9.50
CA THR A 19 42.64 -6.39 8.72
C THR A 19 41.50 -6.17 9.70
N MET A 20 41.03 -4.93 9.83
CA MET A 20 39.68 -4.71 10.28
C MET A 20 38.78 -5.47 9.28
N ILE A 21 38.54 -6.73 9.57
CA ILE A 21 37.40 -7.43 9.02
C ILE A 21 36.24 -6.65 9.62
N PHE A 22 35.82 -5.58 8.93
CA PHE A 22 34.47 -5.13 9.05
C PHE A 22 33.66 -6.36 8.65
N ALA A 23 33.16 -7.08 9.64
CA ALA A 23 32.03 -7.95 9.44
C ALA A 23 30.90 -7.00 9.01
N ASN A 24 30.98 -6.58 7.76
CA ASN A 24 29.85 -6.04 7.05
C ASN A 24 28.88 -7.23 7.06
N SER A 25 27.95 -7.22 7.99
CA SER A 25 26.80 -8.11 7.93
C SER A 25 26.14 -7.75 6.61
N ALA A 26 26.55 -8.49 5.56
CA ALA A 26 26.16 -8.19 4.20
C ALA A 26 24.65 -8.29 4.16
N SER A 27 23.99 -7.13 4.09
CA SER A 27 22.55 -7.11 3.88
C SER A 27 22.26 -7.74 2.54
N GLN A 28 21.51 -8.82 2.54
CA GLN A 28 21.12 -9.53 1.34
C GLN A 28 19.77 -9.00 0.86
N ALA A 29 19.71 -8.56 -0.41
CA ALA A 29 18.43 -8.21 -1.03
C ALA A 29 17.54 -9.44 -1.14
N ILE A 30 16.28 -9.31 -0.78
CA ILE A 30 15.27 -10.36 -0.89
C ILE A 30 14.08 -9.88 -1.71
N ARG A 31 13.51 -10.79 -2.48
CA ARG A 31 12.25 -10.57 -3.20
C ARG A 31 11.10 -10.89 -2.26
N VAL A 32 10.06 -10.08 -2.30
CA VAL A 32 8.88 -10.23 -1.45
C VAL A 32 7.64 -10.24 -2.34
N ALA A 33 6.78 -11.23 -2.15
CA ALA A 33 5.49 -11.31 -2.84
C ALA A 33 4.35 -11.32 -1.81
N LEU A 34 3.30 -10.55 -2.09
CA LEU A 34 2.06 -10.55 -1.33
C LEU A 34 0.90 -10.96 -2.26
N ASN A 35 0.17 -12.00 -1.89
CA ASN A 35 -0.94 -12.53 -2.69
C ASN A 35 -0.57 -12.81 -4.16
N GLY A 36 0.66 -13.29 -4.41
CA GLY A 36 1.17 -13.59 -5.74
C GLY A 36 1.69 -12.39 -6.53
N SER A 37 1.62 -11.16 -5.99
CA SER A 37 2.18 -9.95 -6.59
C SER A 37 3.50 -9.58 -5.92
N GLU A 38 4.56 -9.42 -6.70
CA GLU A 38 5.88 -9.04 -6.19
C GLU A 38 5.90 -7.54 -5.81
N LEU A 39 6.51 -7.22 -4.67
CA LEU A 39 6.75 -5.84 -4.26
C LEU A 39 7.88 -5.24 -5.10
N SER A 40 7.71 -4.02 -5.58
CA SER A 40 8.68 -3.37 -6.48
C SER A 40 10.02 -3.05 -5.80
N GLU A 41 10.01 -2.77 -4.50
CA GLU A 41 11.22 -2.42 -3.75
C GLU A 41 11.91 -3.63 -3.09
N GLY A 42 11.20 -4.78 -3.01
CA GLY A 42 11.72 -5.95 -2.30
C GLY A 42 11.95 -5.69 -0.80
N GLY A 43 12.95 -6.32 -0.24
CA GLY A 43 13.37 -6.16 1.15
C GLY A 43 14.84 -6.46 1.33
N ILE A 44 15.32 -6.39 2.55
CA ILE A 44 16.69 -6.78 2.92
C ILE A 44 16.65 -7.79 4.07
N MET A 45 17.58 -8.74 4.03
CA MET A 45 17.90 -9.61 5.15
C MET A 45 19.20 -9.12 5.79
N SER A 46 19.20 -8.91 7.09
CA SER A 46 20.38 -8.52 7.86
C SER A 46 20.31 -9.22 9.21
N GLU A 47 21.42 -9.81 9.65
CA GLU A 47 21.52 -10.52 10.94
C GLU A 47 20.39 -11.56 11.17
N GLY A 48 19.98 -12.27 10.11
CA GLY A 48 18.90 -13.26 10.18
C GLY A 48 17.49 -12.69 10.31
N LYS A 49 17.34 -11.36 10.18
CA LYS A 49 16.04 -10.65 10.21
C LYS A 49 15.72 -10.08 8.84
N SER A 50 14.45 -10.11 8.46
CA SER A 50 13.97 -9.49 7.24
C SER A 50 13.39 -8.11 7.52
N TYR A 51 13.84 -7.13 6.76
CA TYR A 51 13.34 -5.75 6.81
C TYR A 51 12.63 -5.45 5.50
N LEU A 52 11.40 -4.93 5.58
CA LEU A 52 10.56 -4.67 4.43
C LEU A 52 10.19 -3.18 4.35
N PRO A 53 9.98 -2.62 3.16
CA PRO A 53 9.52 -1.25 2.98
C PRO A 53 8.08 -1.12 3.51
N LEU A 54 7.95 -0.59 4.73
CA LEU A 54 6.72 -0.57 5.51
C LEU A 54 5.54 0.07 4.75
N ARG A 55 5.78 1.23 4.10
CA ARG A 55 4.71 1.95 3.39
C ARG A 55 4.19 1.16 2.18
N GLN A 56 5.09 0.51 1.44
CA GLN A 56 4.71 -0.30 0.30
C GLN A 56 3.93 -1.54 0.74
N LEU A 57 4.40 -2.22 1.79
CA LEU A 57 3.71 -3.38 2.35
C LEU A 57 2.31 -2.99 2.85
N ALA A 58 2.19 -1.91 3.61
CA ALA A 58 0.92 -1.42 4.12
C ALA A 58 -0.04 -1.06 2.97
N SER A 59 0.44 -0.36 1.93
CA SER A 59 -0.36 -0.03 0.74
C SER A 59 -0.91 -1.28 0.05
N GLN A 60 -0.08 -2.31 -0.15
CA GLN A 60 -0.50 -3.58 -0.74
C GLN A 60 -1.50 -4.34 0.15
N MET A 61 -1.45 -4.14 1.46
CA MET A 61 -2.41 -4.67 2.43
C MET A 61 -3.65 -3.79 2.59
N GLN A 62 -3.75 -2.69 1.82
CA GLN A 62 -4.84 -1.70 1.94
C GLN A 62 -4.93 -1.12 3.36
N ALA A 63 -3.78 -0.80 3.93
CA ALA A 63 -3.63 -0.22 5.25
C ALA A 63 -2.98 1.17 5.18
N LEU A 64 -3.25 1.98 6.19
CA LEU A 64 -2.66 3.31 6.38
C LEU A 64 -1.40 3.20 7.22
N VAL A 65 -0.43 4.06 6.98
CA VAL A 65 0.74 4.24 7.83
C VAL A 65 0.76 5.66 8.36
N LEU A 66 0.63 5.80 9.67
CA LEU A 66 0.83 7.04 10.39
C LEU A 66 2.25 7.04 10.96
N TRP A 67 2.95 8.15 10.78
CA TRP A 67 4.29 8.32 11.33
C TRP A 67 4.28 9.42 12.39
N ASP A 68 4.70 9.07 13.61
CA ASP A 68 4.96 10.02 14.69
C ASP A 68 6.46 10.36 14.69
N GLU A 69 6.78 11.58 14.27
CA GLU A 69 8.18 12.04 14.18
C GLU A 69 8.83 12.18 15.55
N ASN A 70 8.08 12.60 16.57
CA ASN A 70 8.61 12.81 17.92
C ASN A 70 8.88 11.48 18.63
N GLY A 71 7.92 10.57 18.56
CA GLY A 71 8.02 9.23 19.16
C GLY A 71 8.78 8.23 18.28
N LYS A 72 9.20 8.60 17.05
CA LYS A 72 9.81 7.71 16.06
C LYS A 72 8.99 6.42 15.89
N LYS A 73 7.67 6.57 15.85
CA LYS A 73 6.72 5.46 15.85
C LYS A 73 5.94 5.39 14.55
N ALA A 74 5.96 4.23 13.90
CA ALA A 74 5.02 3.92 12.82
C ALA A 74 3.81 3.18 13.40
N SER A 75 2.60 3.64 13.06
CA SER A 75 1.34 2.94 13.36
C SER A 75 0.71 2.49 12.05
N ILE A 76 0.33 1.21 11.97
CA ILE A 76 -0.36 0.64 10.82
C ILE A 76 -1.82 0.48 11.21
N ILE A 77 -2.72 1.08 10.44
CA ILE A 77 -4.17 0.99 10.62
C ILE A 77 -4.76 0.37 9.37
N LYS A 78 -5.43 -0.75 9.53
CA LYS A 78 -6.18 -1.40 8.47
C LYS A 78 -7.67 -1.32 8.77
N PRO A 79 -8.39 -0.33 8.21
CA PRO A 79 -9.85 -0.28 8.33
C PRO A 79 -10.47 -1.53 7.70
N ASN A 80 -11.56 -2.00 8.28
CA ASN A 80 -12.37 -3.03 7.67
C ASN A 80 -13.39 -2.34 6.74
N VAL A 81 -13.21 -2.50 5.43
CA VAL A 81 -14.06 -1.83 4.43
C VAL A 81 -14.70 -2.86 3.51
N HIS A 82 -16.02 -2.95 3.58
CA HIS A 82 -16.83 -3.77 2.71
C HIS A 82 -17.49 -2.91 1.64
N MET A 83 -17.31 -3.28 0.35
CA MET A 83 -17.94 -2.59 -0.77
C MET A 83 -18.87 -3.52 -1.54
N PHE A 84 -20.03 -2.97 -1.92
CA PHE A 84 -20.97 -3.59 -2.83
C PHE A 84 -21.36 -2.61 -3.95
N LEU A 85 -21.51 -3.12 -5.15
CA LEU A 85 -22.00 -2.37 -6.29
C LEU A 85 -23.44 -2.81 -6.57
N PHE A 86 -24.34 -1.84 -6.63
CA PHE A 86 -25.75 -2.07 -6.85
C PHE A 86 -26.22 -1.42 -8.15
N LYS A 87 -26.98 -2.16 -8.95
CA LYS A 87 -27.76 -1.55 -10.02
C LYS A 87 -28.98 -0.83 -9.44
N PRO A 88 -29.70 -0.01 -10.23
CA PRO A 88 -30.91 0.69 -9.74
C PRO A 88 -31.99 -0.26 -9.19
N ASP A 89 -32.04 -1.50 -9.70
CA ASP A 89 -32.96 -2.55 -9.22
C ASP A 89 -32.50 -3.22 -7.91
N LYS A 90 -31.43 -2.72 -7.29
CA LYS A 90 -30.77 -3.25 -6.08
C LYS A 90 -30.08 -4.60 -6.26
N SER A 91 -29.99 -5.14 -7.47
CA SER A 91 -29.16 -6.32 -7.73
C SER A 91 -27.66 -5.95 -7.70
N THR A 92 -26.82 -6.87 -7.20
CA THR A 92 -25.37 -6.73 -7.24
C THR A 92 -24.80 -7.28 -8.54
N PHE A 93 -23.63 -6.81 -8.95
CA PHE A 93 -22.94 -7.34 -10.13
C PHE A 93 -21.42 -7.37 -9.91
N GLY A 94 -20.75 -8.31 -10.57
CA GLY A 94 -19.29 -8.47 -10.53
C GLY A 94 -18.67 -8.61 -11.93
N GLY A 95 -19.51 -8.59 -12.97
CA GLY A 95 -19.09 -8.65 -14.37
C GLY A 95 -20.04 -7.87 -15.27
N VAL A 96 -19.54 -7.43 -16.41
CA VAL A 96 -20.30 -6.68 -17.42
C VAL A 96 -19.88 -7.11 -18.82
N GLU A 97 -20.74 -6.88 -19.81
CA GLU A 97 -20.39 -7.04 -21.22
C GLU A 97 -19.63 -5.81 -21.72
N VAL A 98 -18.60 -6.03 -22.54
CA VAL A 98 -17.85 -4.94 -23.20
C VAL A 98 -18.79 -4.12 -24.09
N GLY A 99 -18.57 -2.80 -24.12
CA GLY A 99 -19.41 -1.84 -24.85
C GLY A 99 -20.70 -1.46 -24.12
N LYS A 100 -21.00 -2.06 -22.98
CA LYS A 100 -22.19 -1.71 -22.21
C LYS A 100 -21.97 -0.48 -21.35
N LYS A 101 -23.02 0.34 -21.29
CA LYS A 101 -23.14 1.44 -20.34
C LYS A 101 -24.03 0.99 -19.19
N VAL A 102 -23.49 1.01 -17.97
CA VAL A 102 -24.18 0.55 -16.76
C VAL A 102 -24.32 1.73 -15.80
N THR A 103 -25.52 1.89 -15.24
CA THR A 103 -25.76 2.78 -14.10
C THR A 103 -25.66 1.94 -12.82
N PHE A 104 -24.90 2.40 -11.84
CA PHE A 104 -24.74 1.73 -10.55
C PHE A 104 -24.40 2.71 -9.45
N SER A 105 -24.63 2.31 -8.21
CA SER A 105 -24.14 2.98 -7.00
C SER A 105 -23.19 2.06 -6.26
N VAL A 106 -22.30 2.65 -5.44
CA VAL A 106 -21.36 1.94 -4.59
C VAL A 106 -21.75 2.16 -3.14
N PHE A 107 -22.06 1.08 -2.45
CA PHE A 107 -22.20 1.07 -1.00
C PHE A 107 -20.87 0.67 -0.38
N ALA A 108 -20.39 1.44 0.57
CA ALA A 108 -19.21 1.16 1.38
C ALA A 108 -19.57 1.22 2.86
N GLN A 109 -19.24 0.16 3.59
CA GLN A 109 -19.30 0.10 5.04
C GLN A 109 -17.88 0.09 5.57
N ILE A 110 -17.56 1.01 6.46
CA ILE A 110 -16.26 1.18 7.07
C ILE A 110 -16.39 0.93 8.56
N ASP A 111 -15.62 -0.03 9.07
CA ASP A 111 -15.56 -0.38 10.47
C ASP A 111 -14.12 -0.35 10.96
N THR A 112 -13.92 -0.20 12.27
CA THR A 112 -12.60 -0.25 12.91
C THR A 112 -11.65 0.85 12.40
N LEU A 113 -12.19 2.03 12.11
CA LEU A 113 -11.40 3.21 11.75
C LEU A 113 -10.91 3.88 13.03
N THR A 114 -9.71 3.51 13.48
CA THR A 114 -9.11 3.98 14.75
C THR A 114 -8.32 5.28 14.62
N THR A 115 -8.57 6.05 13.56
CA THR A 115 -7.95 7.35 13.30
C THR A 115 -8.92 8.28 12.61
N ASP A 116 -8.75 9.58 12.85
CA ASP A 116 -9.50 10.59 12.12
C ASP A 116 -9.07 10.63 10.65
N ILE A 117 -10.01 10.85 9.78
CA ILE A 117 -9.77 11.07 8.35
C ILE A 117 -10.35 12.41 7.92
N HIS A 118 -9.68 13.09 7.00
CA HIS A 118 -10.16 14.34 6.42
C HIS A 118 -11.26 14.08 5.38
N SER A 119 -11.03 13.13 4.47
CA SER A 119 -11.94 12.86 3.37
C SER A 119 -11.77 11.44 2.83
N PHE A 120 -12.78 10.99 2.08
CA PHE A 120 -12.75 9.74 1.34
C PHE A 120 -13.23 9.96 -0.08
N ARG A 121 -12.85 9.05 -0.98
CA ARG A 121 -13.33 9.03 -2.36
C ARG A 121 -13.52 7.60 -2.87
N ILE A 122 -14.41 7.47 -3.84
CA ILE A 122 -14.61 6.24 -4.60
C ILE A 122 -14.28 6.53 -6.06
N THR A 123 -13.42 5.71 -6.64
CA THR A 123 -12.98 5.82 -8.03
C THR A 123 -13.16 4.50 -8.75
N ILE A 124 -13.22 4.54 -10.09
CA ILE A 124 -13.12 3.37 -10.94
C ILE A 124 -11.94 3.55 -11.88
N THR A 125 -11.08 2.53 -11.97
CA THR A 125 -9.93 2.48 -12.87
C THR A 125 -10.19 1.45 -13.96
N ASP A 126 -10.02 1.81 -15.22
CA ASP A 126 -10.19 0.94 -16.36
C ASP A 126 -8.93 0.05 -16.63
N PRO A 127 -9.00 -0.91 -17.57
CA PRO A 127 -7.85 -1.76 -17.89
C PRO A 127 -6.62 -1.02 -18.43
N SER A 128 -6.78 0.22 -18.94
CA SER A 128 -5.67 1.07 -19.39
C SER A 128 -4.99 1.84 -18.26
N GLY A 129 -5.56 1.80 -17.05
CA GLY A 129 -5.09 2.55 -15.88
C GLY A 129 -5.72 3.93 -15.72
N LYS A 130 -6.68 4.31 -16.58
CA LYS A 130 -7.39 5.60 -16.46
C LYS A 130 -8.36 5.55 -15.28
N GLU A 131 -8.15 6.46 -14.33
CA GLU A 131 -9.03 6.62 -13.17
C GLU A 131 -10.15 7.63 -13.46
N SER A 132 -11.37 7.32 -13.02
CA SER A 132 -12.54 8.19 -13.04
C SER A 132 -13.12 8.29 -11.64
N LEU A 133 -13.42 9.50 -11.19
CA LEU A 133 -14.05 9.76 -9.90
C LEU A 133 -15.53 9.35 -9.98
N ILE A 134 -15.97 8.51 -9.05
CA ILE A 134 -17.39 8.21 -8.85
C ILE A 134 -17.98 9.27 -7.91
N GLN A 135 -17.42 9.37 -6.70
CA GLN A 135 -17.82 10.38 -5.71
C GLN A 135 -16.74 10.60 -4.66
N GLN A 136 -16.71 11.79 -4.08
CA GLN A 136 -15.84 12.19 -2.99
C GLN A 136 -16.62 12.97 -1.96
N ASP A 137 -16.27 12.79 -0.69
CA ASP A 137 -16.83 13.59 0.41
C ASP A 137 -15.77 13.91 1.48
N THR A 138 -16.09 14.89 2.33
CA THR A 138 -15.25 15.31 3.45
C THR A 138 -15.91 14.89 4.74
N MET A 139 -15.14 14.32 5.67
CA MET A 139 -15.66 13.95 6.98
C MET A 139 -15.97 15.20 7.81
N LYS A 140 -17.21 15.28 8.31
CA LYS A 140 -17.66 16.40 9.14
C LYS A 140 -17.42 16.17 10.64
N ALA A 141 -17.20 14.92 11.03
CA ALA A 141 -16.92 14.51 12.39
C ALA A 141 -16.13 13.21 12.40
N SER A 142 -15.30 13.01 13.44
CA SER A 142 -14.62 11.75 13.68
C SER A 142 -15.65 10.63 13.91
N LYS A 143 -15.42 9.49 13.26
CA LYS A 143 -16.23 8.28 13.40
C LYS A 143 -15.30 7.07 13.28
N ASP A 144 -15.48 6.12 14.19
CA ASP A 144 -14.81 4.81 14.15
C ASP A 144 -15.48 3.81 13.21
N ASN A 145 -16.75 4.07 12.88
CA ASN A 145 -17.52 3.34 11.88
C ASN A 145 -18.50 4.26 11.15
N PHE A 146 -18.72 4.03 9.89
CA PHE A 146 -19.76 4.68 9.08
C PHE A 146 -20.05 3.88 7.82
N TRP A 147 -21.13 4.23 7.16
CA TRP A 147 -21.45 3.73 5.83
C TRP A 147 -21.71 4.90 4.88
N PHE A 148 -21.48 4.65 3.62
CA PHE A 148 -21.67 5.61 2.54
C PHE A 148 -22.26 4.93 1.32
N LEU A 149 -23.26 5.55 0.72
CA LEU A 149 -23.84 5.13 -0.55
C LEU A 149 -23.68 6.29 -1.54
N THR A 150 -23.04 6.01 -2.68
CA THR A 150 -22.90 7.01 -3.74
C THR A 150 -24.24 7.29 -4.40
N ASP A 151 -24.32 8.43 -5.07
CA ASP A 151 -25.34 8.64 -6.08
C ASP A 151 -25.17 7.64 -7.23
N ASP A 152 -26.21 7.53 -8.07
CA ASP A 152 -26.17 6.71 -9.27
C ASP A 152 -25.11 7.25 -10.24
N PHE A 153 -24.15 6.40 -10.57
CA PHE A 153 -23.05 6.70 -11.47
C PHE A 153 -23.19 5.90 -12.76
N LYS A 154 -23.15 6.60 -13.90
CA LYS A 154 -23.25 5.98 -15.22
C LYS A 154 -21.86 5.86 -15.84
N TYR A 155 -21.45 4.63 -16.15
CA TYR A 155 -20.13 4.32 -16.68
C TYR A 155 -20.18 3.43 -17.90
N SER A 156 -19.28 3.66 -18.88
CA SER A 156 -19.13 2.86 -20.09
C SER A 156 -17.96 1.91 -19.94
N PHE A 157 -18.18 0.63 -20.15
CA PHE A 157 -17.17 -0.43 -20.07
C PHE A 157 -16.66 -0.76 -21.49
N ASP A 158 -15.87 0.16 -22.06
CA ASP A 158 -15.53 0.14 -23.48
C ASP A 158 -14.42 -0.86 -23.84
N SER A 159 -13.67 -1.38 -22.86
CA SER A 159 -12.56 -2.32 -23.08
C SER A 159 -12.77 -3.62 -22.30
N ALA A 160 -12.35 -4.74 -22.89
CA ALA A 160 -12.27 -6.00 -22.16
C ALA A 160 -11.16 -5.94 -21.10
N GLY A 161 -11.38 -6.59 -19.95
CA GLY A 161 -10.39 -6.68 -18.90
C GLY A 161 -10.92 -6.33 -17.52
N LYS A 162 -9.97 -6.14 -16.60
CA LYS A 162 -10.25 -5.87 -15.19
C LYS A 162 -10.42 -4.37 -14.94
N TYR A 163 -11.56 -4.01 -14.38
CA TYR A 163 -11.84 -2.69 -13.82
C TYR A 163 -11.75 -2.78 -12.29
N SER A 164 -11.16 -1.76 -11.65
CA SER A 164 -11.01 -1.72 -10.20
C SER A 164 -11.79 -0.55 -9.60
N VAL A 165 -12.80 -0.84 -8.80
CA VAL A 165 -13.48 0.17 -7.97
C VAL A 165 -12.75 0.26 -6.64
N ARG A 166 -12.28 1.48 -6.27
CA ARG A 166 -11.44 1.71 -5.11
C ARG A 166 -12.09 2.68 -4.14
N PHE A 167 -12.05 2.33 -2.87
CA PHE A 167 -12.34 3.25 -1.78
C PHE A 167 -11.01 3.73 -1.20
N SER A 168 -10.81 5.03 -1.24
CA SER A 168 -9.58 5.67 -0.75
C SER A 168 -9.90 6.70 0.31
N ILE A 169 -9.02 6.84 1.28
CA ILE A 169 -9.09 7.85 2.31
C ILE A 169 -7.80 8.68 2.35
N ARG A 170 -7.88 9.88 2.92
CA ARG A 170 -6.72 10.70 3.27
C ARG A 170 -6.90 11.31 4.65
N LEU A 171 -5.81 11.42 5.39
CA LEU A 171 -5.79 11.84 6.79
C LEU A 171 -5.87 13.36 6.93
N ALA A 172 -5.18 14.10 6.06
CA ALA A 172 -5.25 15.55 5.98
C ALA A 172 -5.51 16.02 4.53
N ALA A 173 -5.92 17.25 4.36
CA ALA A 173 -6.26 17.82 3.04
C ALA A 173 -5.09 17.79 2.04
N ALA A 174 -3.86 17.89 2.54
CA ALA A 174 -2.64 17.90 1.73
C ALA A 174 -2.06 16.51 1.49
N ASP A 175 -2.56 15.46 2.15
CA ASP A 175 -2.04 14.11 2.03
C ASP A 175 -2.46 13.44 0.72
N ASP A 176 -1.67 12.45 0.31
CA ASP A 176 -2.03 11.55 -0.78
C ASP A 176 -3.19 10.63 -0.40
N TRP A 177 -3.89 10.13 -1.42
CA TRP A 177 -4.97 9.19 -1.26
C TRP A 177 -4.41 7.78 -1.00
N SER A 178 -4.86 7.15 0.08
CA SER A 178 -4.55 5.77 0.43
C SER A 178 -5.73 4.86 0.12
N VAL A 179 -5.52 3.87 -0.75
CA VAL A 179 -6.54 2.86 -1.06
C VAL A 179 -6.68 1.92 0.13
N VAL A 180 -7.89 1.82 0.69
CA VAL A 180 -8.19 0.95 1.84
C VAL A 180 -9.15 -0.19 1.50
N SER A 181 -9.72 -0.18 0.30
CA SER A 181 -10.48 -1.31 -0.24
C SER A 181 -10.53 -1.24 -1.76
N GLU A 182 -10.53 -2.41 -2.41
CA GLU A 182 -10.65 -2.55 -3.85
C GLU A 182 -11.61 -3.69 -4.19
N LYS A 183 -12.51 -3.44 -5.14
CA LYS A 183 -13.39 -4.44 -5.71
C LYS A 183 -13.19 -4.49 -7.22
N ASN A 184 -12.91 -5.68 -7.73
CA ASN A 184 -12.67 -5.89 -9.15
C ASN A 184 -13.96 -6.31 -9.89
N LEU A 185 -14.13 -5.75 -11.09
CA LEU A 185 -15.14 -6.11 -12.07
C LEU A 185 -14.42 -6.65 -13.31
N LEU A 186 -15.02 -7.61 -13.96
CA LEU A 186 -14.50 -8.15 -15.23
C LEU A 186 -15.45 -7.80 -16.37
N ALA A 187 -14.93 -7.06 -17.36
CA ALA A 187 -15.61 -6.84 -18.63
C ALA A 187 -15.19 -7.89 -19.66
N LYS A 188 -16.15 -8.58 -20.23
CA LYS A 188 -15.96 -9.66 -21.23
C LYS A 188 -16.81 -9.42 -22.46
#